data_bda52547137131f9d5b6addd3566e0d1
#
_entry.id   bda52547137131f9d5b6addd3566e0d1
#
_cell.length_a   1.000
_cell.length_b   1.000
_cell.length_c   1.000
_cell.angle_alpha   90.00
_cell.angle_beta   90.00
_cell.angle_gamma   90.00
#
_symmetry.space_group_name_H-M   'P 1'
#
loop_
_entity.id
_entity.type
_entity.pdbx_description
1 polymer ?
#
loop_
_entity_poly.entity_id
_entity_poly.type
_entity_poly.pdbx_seq_one_letter_code
_entity_poly.pdbx_strand_id
1 'polypeptide(L)'
;MTSQNTSPKDTSSQDISLQDNATNKDQRDSSVATNIAANDNLTNNSSTSENVSSDSLINDNYVHNDAPDNGVDLASVIEPYFRPDANTVVCGALDEEKVAALAKAGIDVVINLQPDEELSFDEAAAVERAGMGYEHLPISSAADLKQLKILAFDNILRQHHGKKIAVHCGSGNRVGAAIALRAGWLRGRKMDTAMERGRSHGLTKLEDEVFKRLLVPR
;
A
#
# COMPACT_ATOMS: atom_id res chain seq x y z
N MET A 1 -31.23 40.90 -47.19
CA MET A 1 -30.73 39.89 -48.15
C MET A 1 -30.31 38.70 -47.31
N THR A 2 -31.26 37.83 -46.92
CA THR A 2 -31.72 36.59 -47.58
C THR A 2 -30.60 35.65 -47.99
N SER A 3 -30.47 34.54 -47.33
CA SER A 3 -30.73 33.16 -47.71
C SER A 3 -30.03 32.23 -46.74
N GLN A 4 -30.67 31.42 -45.95
CA GLN A 4 -31.29 30.10 -46.11
C GLN A 4 -30.39 29.07 -46.81
N ASN A 5 -30.09 27.97 -46.14
CA ASN A 5 -30.61 26.62 -46.37
C ASN A 5 -29.52 25.58 -46.09
N THR A 6 -29.64 24.50 -45.48
CA THR A 6 -30.48 23.34 -45.28
C THR A 6 -29.64 22.20 -44.74
N SER A 7 -30.20 21.48 -43.80
CA SER A 7 -29.78 20.09 -43.45
C SER A 7 -30.15 19.12 -44.60
N PRO A 8 -29.55 17.93 -44.65
CA PRO A 8 -30.36 16.77 -44.30
C PRO A 8 -29.70 15.69 -43.45
N LYS A 9 -30.61 15.00 -42.78
CA LYS A 9 -30.63 13.68 -42.18
C LYS A 9 -29.95 12.61 -43.05
N ASP A 10 -29.32 11.62 -42.41
CA ASP A 10 -29.73 10.25 -42.68
C ASP A 10 -29.36 9.29 -41.54
N THR A 11 -30.33 8.48 -41.27
CA THR A 11 -30.49 7.33 -40.42
C THR A 11 -29.73 6.12 -40.99
N SER A 12 -29.08 5.34 -40.11
CA SER A 12 -29.01 3.91 -40.34
C SER A 12 -28.84 3.15 -39.03
N SER A 13 -29.92 2.55 -38.60
CA SER A 13 -29.98 1.47 -37.62
C SER A 13 -29.38 0.19 -38.22
N GLN A 14 -28.58 -0.53 -37.50
CA GLN A 14 -28.40 -1.96 -37.73
C GLN A 14 -28.41 -2.71 -36.40
N ASP A 15 -29.52 -3.39 -36.19
CA ASP A 15 -29.70 -4.53 -35.30
C ASP A 15 -28.83 -5.70 -35.75
N ILE A 16 -28.11 -6.31 -34.86
CA ILE A 16 -27.69 -7.72 -35.01
C ILE A 16 -27.85 -8.44 -33.68
N SER A 17 -28.93 -9.17 -33.68
CA SER A 17 -29.30 -10.48 -33.08
C SER A 17 -28.38 -11.15 -32.09
N LEU A 18 -29.07 -11.51 -31.00
CA LEU A 18 -28.83 -12.58 -30.02
C LEU A 18 -28.51 -13.92 -30.68
N GLN A 19 -27.54 -14.62 -30.17
CA GLN A 19 -27.50 -16.08 -30.22
C GLN A 19 -27.15 -16.63 -28.85
N ASP A 20 -28.19 -17.27 -28.26
CA ASP A 20 -28.09 -18.22 -27.18
C ASP A 20 -27.30 -19.44 -27.64
N ASN A 21 -26.47 -19.97 -26.80
CA ASN A 21 -26.17 -21.40 -26.87
C ASN A 21 -26.08 -22.00 -25.45
N ALA A 22 -27.05 -22.79 -25.16
CA ALA A 22 -27.25 -23.55 -23.93
C ALA A 22 -26.56 -24.92 -24.00
N THR A 23 -26.29 -25.42 -22.82
CA THR A 23 -26.16 -26.82 -22.42
C THR A 23 -24.91 -27.62 -22.82
N ASN A 24 -24.15 -28.03 -21.82
CA ASN A 24 -23.92 -29.44 -21.65
C ASN A 24 -23.75 -29.83 -20.16
N LYS A 25 -24.43 -30.89 -19.84
CA LYS A 25 -24.74 -31.49 -18.55
C LYS A 25 -23.80 -32.69 -18.31
N ASP A 26 -23.50 -32.91 -17.02
CA ASP A 26 -23.17 -34.21 -16.40
C ASP A 26 -21.98 -35.03 -16.93
N GLN A 27 -21.02 -35.26 -16.04
CA GLN A 27 -20.76 -36.65 -15.62
C GLN A 27 -19.98 -36.69 -14.29
N ARG A 28 -20.61 -37.40 -13.33
CA ARG A 28 -20.00 -37.96 -12.12
C ARG A 28 -19.02 -39.06 -12.53
N ASP A 29 -17.94 -39.25 -11.82
CA ASP A 29 -17.67 -40.59 -11.30
C ASP A 29 -16.72 -40.54 -10.08
N SER A 30 -17.03 -41.43 -9.17
CA SER A 30 -16.43 -41.69 -7.87
C SER A 30 -15.39 -42.81 -7.97
N SER A 31 -14.38 -42.76 -7.12
CA SER A 31 -13.79 -43.91 -6.41
C SER A 31 -12.51 -43.47 -5.64
N VAL A 32 -12.55 -43.45 -4.35
CA VAL A 32 -12.17 -44.48 -3.36
C VAL A 32 -10.70 -44.97 -3.51
N ALA A 33 -9.88 -44.64 -2.53
CA ALA A 33 -9.18 -45.62 -1.68
C ALA A 33 -8.23 -44.97 -0.67
N THR A 34 -8.56 -45.19 0.55
CA THR A 34 -7.77 -45.30 1.78
C THR A 34 -6.30 -45.75 1.62
N ASN A 35 -5.39 -45.07 2.37
CA ASN A 35 -4.33 -45.79 3.05
C ASN A 35 -3.96 -45.09 4.38
N ILE A 36 -4.25 -45.84 5.43
CA ILE A 36 -3.86 -45.64 6.82
C ILE A 36 -2.46 -46.22 7.00
N ALA A 37 -1.54 -45.48 7.55
CA ALA A 37 -0.41 -46.06 8.25
C ALA A 37 -0.06 -45.18 9.44
N ALA A 38 -0.41 -45.69 10.60
CA ALA A 38 0.05 -45.25 11.91
C ALA A 38 1.55 -45.57 12.09
N ASN A 39 2.24 -44.69 12.75
CA ASN A 39 3.44 -45.11 13.44
C ASN A 39 3.55 -44.30 14.74
N ASP A 40 3.18 -44.98 15.81
CA ASP A 40 3.42 -44.59 17.20
C ASP A 40 4.92 -44.67 17.48
N ASN A 41 5.49 -43.64 18.09
CA ASN A 41 6.65 -43.87 18.97
C ASN A 41 6.58 -42.90 20.16
N LEU A 42 6.07 -43.46 21.27
CA LEU A 42 6.21 -42.94 22.61
C LEU A 42 7.68 -43.07 23.07
N THR A 43 8.27 -42.01 23.55
CA THR A 43 9.20 -42.09 24.65
C THR A 43 9.00 -40.90 25.59
N ASN A 44 8.51 -41.27 26.77
CA ASN A 44 8.53 -40.47 28.00
C ASN A 44 9.93 -40.01 28.33
N ASN A 45 10.11 -38.76 28.74
CA ASN A 45 10.96 -38.48 29.86
C ASN A 45 10.43 -37.29 30.69
N SER A 46 10.29 -37.60 31.96
CA SER A 46 9.74 -36.85 33.08
C SER A 46 10.80 -35.93 33.70
N SER A 47 10.33 -34.88 34.37
CA SER A 47 10.97 -34.07 35.44
C SER A 47 11.65 -32.78 34.91
N THR A 48 11.39 -31.62 35.43
CA THR A 48 11.09 -31.05 36.72
C THR A 48 10.60 -29.62 36.58
N SER A 49 9.68 -29.23 37.44
CA SER A 49 9.20 -27.88 37.65
C SER A 49 10.31 -26.95 38.14
N GLU A 50 10.51 -25.82 37.45
CA GLU A 50 10.96 -24.61 38.12
C GLU A 50 10.14 -23.42 37.64
N ASN A 51 9.43 -22.88 38.59
CA ASN A 51 8.64 -21.70 38.57
C ASN A 51 9.59 -20.49 38.55
N VAL A 52 9.74 -19.84 37.42
CA VAL A 52 10.39 -18.52 37.36
C VAL A 52 9.42 -17.55 36.73
N SER A 53 8.88 -16.74 37.61
CA SER A 53 8.29 -15.44 37.34
C SER A 53 9.21 -14.66 36.37
N SER A 54 8.76 -14.35 35.20
CA SER A 54 9.42 -13.38 34.33
C SER A 54 8.38 -12.44 33.76
N ASP A 55 8.13 -11.47 34.59
CA ASP A 55 7.82 -10.12 34.18
C ASP A 55 8.96 -9.59 33.30
N SER A 56 8.59 -8.80 32.31
CA SER A 56 9.45 -8.08 31.38
C SER A 56 10.30 -8.92 30.42
N LEU A 57 9.94 -8.85 29.17
CA LEU A 57 10.78 -8.38 28.07
C LEU A 57 9.85 -8.16 26.87
N ILE A 58 9.30 -6.97 26.79
CA ILE A 58 8.92 -6.42 25.49
C ILE A 58 10.24 -6.35 24.73
N ASN A 59 10.47 -7.37 23.93
CA ASN A 59 11.62 -7.39 23.04
C ASN A 59 11.23 -6.54 21.82
N ASP A 60 11.48 -5.24 21.93
CA ASP A 60 11.53 -4.31 20.81
C ASP A 60 12.72 -4.64 19.89
N ASN A 61 12.83 -5.90 19.50
CA ASN A 61 13.58 -6.27 18.32
C ASN A 61 12.71 -5.95 17.10
N TYR A 62 12.51 -4.66 16.83
CA TYR A 62 12.33 -4.20 15.47
C TYR A 62 13.62 -4.59 14.74
N VAL A 63 13.60 -5.77 14.15
CA VAL A 63 14.64 -6.18 13.21
C VAL A 63 14.56 -5.15 12.09
N HIS A 64 15.47 -4.18 12.09
CA HIS A 64 15.86 -3.48 10.89
C HIS A 64 16.24 -4.58 9.91
N ASN A 65 15.30 -4.99 9.08
CA ASN A 65 15.63 -5.74 7.89
C ASN A 65 16.35 -4.74 6.96
N ASP A 66 17.65 -4.63 7.18
CA ASP A 66 18.59 -4.02 6.25
C ASP A 66 18.61 -4.88 4.97
N ALA A 67 17.51 -4.82 4.20
CA ALA A 67 17.61 -5.15 2.79
C ALA A 67 18.62 -4.16 2.24
N PRO A 68 19.75 -4.62 1.67
CA PRO A 68 20.82 -3.72 1.28
C PRO A 68 20.28 -2.73 0.26
N ASP A 69 20.12 -1.49 0.64
CA ASP A 69 19.78 -0.38 -0.27
C ASP A 69 21.01 -0.05 -1.11
N ASN A 70 21.58 -1.08 -1.75
CA ASN A 70 22.80 -1.02 -2.56
C ASN A 70 23.98 -0.34 -1.83
N GLY A 71 24.04 -0.48 -0.49
CA GLY A 71 25.05 0.15 0.35
C GLY A 71 24.80 1.63 0.66
N VAL A 72 23.61 2.15 0.35
CA VAL A 72 23.22 3.52 0.69
C VAL A 72 22.55 3.52 2.07
N ASP A 73 23.05 4.34 2.98
CA ASP A 73 22.40 4.65 4.24
C ASP A 73 21.37 5.77 4.04
N LEU A 74 20.15 5.38 3.67
CA LEU A 74 19.07 6.34 3.44
C LEU A 74 18.68 7.11 4.71
N ALA A 75 18.81 6.49 5.90
CA ALA A 75 18.45 7.14 7.15
C ALA A 75 19.37 8.33 7.49
N SER A 76 20.60 8.36 6.98
CA SER A 76 21.51 9.48 7.16
C SER A 76 21.23 10.67 6.23
N VAL A 77 20.51 10.44 5.12
CA VAL A 77 20.24 11.46 4.09
C VAL A 77 18.81 11.98 4.16
N ILE A 78 17.87 11.13 4.58
CA ILE A 78 16.42 11.42 4.53
C ILE A 78 15.85 11.50 5.95
N GLU A 79 15.25 12.61 6.30
CA GLU A 79 14.58 12.81 7.58
C GLU A 79 13.21 13.48 7.36
N PRO A 80 12.12 12.98 8.01
CA PRO A 80 12.04 11.70 8.73
C PRO A 80 12.13 10.50 7.79
N TYR A 81 12.59 9.38 8.32
CA TYR A 81 12.76 8.13 7.59
C TYR A 81 12.10 6.98 8.36
N PHE A 82 11.28 6.17 7.66
CA PHE A 82 10.66 4.97 8.20
C PHE A 82 10.84 3.82 7.21
N ARG A 83 11.15 2.64 7.70
CA ARG A 83 11.31 1.43 6.91
C ARG A 83 10.37 0.34 7.42
N PRO A 84 9.07 0.37 7.06
CA PRO A 84 8.10 -0.60 7.56
C PRO A 84 8.30 -2.02 7.05
N ASP A 85 8.93 -2.18 5.89
CA ASP A 85 9.30 -3.48 5.31
C ASP A 85 10.47 -3.35 4.32
N ALA A 86 10.91 -4.48 3.76
CA ALA A 86 12.08 -4.53 2.86
C ALA A 86 11.90 -3.74 1.56
N ASN A 87 10.67 -3.52 1.12
CA ASN A 87 10.36 -2.89 -0.16
C ASN A 87 9.75 -1.48 -0.03
N THR A 88 9.53 -1.01 1.19
CA THR A 88 8.84 0.27 1.41
C THR A 88 9.70 1.22 2.24
N VAL A 89 9.97 2.38 1.70
CA VAL A 89 10.49 3.54 2.42
C VAL A 89 9.38 4.56 2.58
N VAL A 90 9.25 5.14 3.77
CA VAL A 90 8.37 6.28 3.99
C VAL A 90 9.20 7.44 4.51
N CYS A 91 8.99 8.64 3.94
CA CYS A 91 9.83 9.78 4.27
C CYS A 91 9.10 11.13 4.25
N GLY A 92 9.84 12.17 4.60
CA GLY A 92 9.44 13.57 4.47
C GLY A 92 9.61 14.12 3.06
N ALA A 93 9.53 15.44 2.93
CA ALA A 93 9.70 16.12 1.65
C ALA A 93 11.06 15.81 1.03
N LEU A 94 11.04 15.64 -0.29
CA LEU A 94 12.23 15.37 -1.08
C LEU A 94 12.89 16.66 -1.60
N ASP A 95 14.13 16.54 -1.99
CA ASP A 95 14.92 17.44 -2.80
C ASP A 95 15.73 16.62 -3.80
N GLU A 96 16.49 17.26 -4.69
CA GLU A 96 17.24 16.54 -5.74
C GLU A 96 18.28 15.57 -5.17
N GLU A 97 18.91 15.89 -4.02
CA GLU A 97 19.89 15.02 -3.37
C GLU A 97 19.22 13.74 -2.83
N LYS A 98 18.06 13.87 -2.18
CA LYS A 98 17.29 12.73 -1.68
C LYS A 98 16.76 11.88 -2.81
N VAL A 99 16.28 12.48 -3.90
CA VAL A 99 15.88 11.74 -5.11
C VAL A 99 17.04 10.91 -5.65
N ALA A 100 18.24 11.50 -5.76
CA ALA A 100 19.43 10.77 -6.20
C ALA A 100 19.83 9.63 -5.24
N ALA A 101 19.66 9.84 -3.93
CA ALA A 101 19.93 8.82 -2.92
C ALA A 101 18.94 7.64 -3.03
N LEU A 102 17.64 7.91 -3.25
CA LEU A 102 16.60 6.89 -3.46
C LEU A 102 16.91 6.05 -4.71
N ALA A 103 17.27 6.69 -5.82
CA ALA A 103 17.65 5.98 -7.04
C ALA A 103 18.86 5.06 -6.82
N LYS A 104 19.88 5.56 -6.13
CA LYS A 104 21.08 4.81 -5.76
C LYS A 104 20.79 3.60 -4.87
N ALA A 105 19.81 3.76 -3.96
CA ALA A 105 19.32 2.69 -3.08
C ALA A 105 18.49 1.63 -3.82
N GLY A 106 18.19 1.84 -5.10
CA GLY A 106 17.43 0.92 -5.92
C GLY A 106 15.92 1.03 -5.74
N ILE A 107 15.42 2.20 -5.39
CA ILE A 107 13.98 2.48 -5.40
C ILE A 107 13.49 2.50 -6.85
N ASP A 108 12.40 1.79 -7.13
CA ASP A 108 11.80 1.70 -8.46
C ASP A 108 10.77 2.80 -8.71
N VAL A 109 10.05 3.23 -7.66
CA VAL A 109 8.93 4.18 -7.80
C VAL A 109 8.86 5.11 -6.60
N VAL A 110 8.65 6.39 -6.86
CA VAL A 110 8.31 7.40 -5.85
C VAL A 110 6.82 7.71 -5.92
N ILE A 111 6.14 7.67 -4.78
CA ILE A 111 4.73 8.00 -4.64
C ILE A 111 4.62 9.24 -3.76
N ASN A 112 4.25 10.36 -4.35
CA ASN A 112 4.15 11.65 -3.68
C ASN A 112 2.70 11.95 -3.25
N LEU A 113 2.50 12.23 -1.96
CA LEU A 113 1.22 12.67 -1.39
C LEU A 113 1.18 14.18 -1.06
N GLN A 114 2.22 14.94 -1.40
CA GLN A 114 2.18 16.40 -1.23
C GLN A 114 1.31 17.04 -2.31
N PRO A 115 0.57 18.09 -1.99
CA PRO A 115 -0.06 18.93 -3.01
C PRO A 115 0.99 19.77 -3.74
N ASP A 116 0.64 20.24 -4.93
CA ASP A 116 1.56 20.99 -5.81
C ASP A 116 2.16 22.21 -5.13
N GLU A 117 1.39 22.87 -4.26
CA GLU A 117 1.79 24.08 -3.54
C GLU A 117 2.89 23.84 -2.50
N GLU A 118 3.11 22.59 -2.09
CA GLU A 118 4.17 22.20 -1.16
C GLU A 118 5.47 21.79 -1.87
N LEU A 119 5.47 21.66 -3.20
CA LEU A 119 6.65 21.26 -3.96
C LEU A 119 7.61 22.43 -4.14
N SER A 120 8.88 22.20 -3.83
CA SER A 120 9.93 23.22 -3.95
C SER A 120 10.68 23.17 -5.28
N PHE A 121 10.47 22.11 -6.07
CA PHE A 121 11.13 21.86 -7.36
C PHE A 121 10.25 20.94 -8.23
N ASP A 122 10.63 20.74 -9.48
CA ASP A 122 9.98 19.79 -10.39
C ASP A 122 10.40 18.35 -10.03
N GLU A 123 9.70 17.80 -9.02
CA GLU A 123 10.00 16.50 -8.45
C GLU A 123 9.75 15.38 -9.49
N ALA A 124 8.67 15.48 -10.27
CA ALA A 124 8.35 14.49 -11.29
C ALA A 124 9.50 14.35 -12.30
N ALA A 125 9.95 15.46 -12.85
CA ALA A 125 11.07 15.46 -13.80
C ALA A 125 12.39 14.99 -13.16
N ALA A 126 12.64 15.27 -11.88
CA ALA A 126 13.83 14.82 -11.18
C ALA A 126 13.82 13.30 -10.96
N VAL A 127 12.68 12.76 -10.53
CA VAL A 127 12.48 11.31 -10.30
C VAL A 127 12.61 10.53 -11.61
N GLU A 128 11.97 11.00 -12.68
CA GLU A 128 12.05 10.38 -14.01
C GLU A 128 13.47 10.42 -14.59
N ARG A 129 14.18 11.55 -14.45
CA ARG A 129 15.60 11.66 -14.85
C ARG A 129 16.49 10.69 -14.09
N ALA A 130 16.15 10.40 -12.84
CA ALA A 130 16.86 9.41 -12.02
C ALA A 130 16.51 7.95 -12.36
N GLY A 131 15.61 7.72 -13.34
CA GLY A 131 15.22 6.40 -13.83
C GLY A 131 14.16 5.70 -12.99
N MET A 132 13.49 6.40 -12.09
CA MET A 132 12.39 5.88 -11.25
C MET A 132 11.04 6.26 -11.84
N GLY A 133 10.00 5.45 -11.55
CA GLY A 133 8.62 5.82 -11.80
C GLY A 133 8.13 6.87 -10.81
N TYR A 134 7.15 7.68 -11.22
CA TYR A 134 6.55 8.71 -10.37
C TYR A 134 5.03 8.61 -10.35
N GLU A 135 4.47 8.64 -9.15
CA GLU A 135 3.02 8.67 -8.93
C GLU A 135 2.68 9.87 -8.01
N HIS A 136 1.67 10.63 -8.39
CA HIS A 136 1.25 11.80 -7.63
C HIS A 136 -0.21 11.69 -7.21
N LEU A 137 -0.46 11.66 -5.90
CA LEU A 137 -1.80 11.61 -5.33
C LEU A 137 -1.90 12.63 -4.19
N PRO A 138 -2.17 13.89 -4.48
CA PRO A 138 -2.13 14.96 -3.48
C PRO A 138 -3.18 14.77 -2.38
N ILE A 139 -2.72 14.93 -1.13
CA ILE A 139 -3.51 14.97 0.10
C ILE A 139 -3.12 16.27 0.82
N SER A 140 -3.92 17.31 0.67
CA SER A 140 -3.61 18.63 1.25
C SER A 140 -3.88 18.66 2.75
N SER A 141 -4.95 17.98 3.18
CA SER A 141 -5.38 18.01 4.58
C SER A 141 -6.10 16.73 5.00
N ALA A 142 -6.45 16.65 6.28
CA ALA A 142 -7.30 15.56 6.79
C ALA A 142 -8.63 15.46 6.03
N ALA A 143 -9.18 16.56 5.51
CA ALA A 143 -10.42 16.55 4.76
C ALA A 143 -10.34 15.72 3.46
N ASP A 144 -9.16 15.53 2.92
CA ASP A 144 -8.92 14.72 1.71
C ASP A 144 -8.81 13.22 1.98
N LEU A 145 -8.66 12.83 3.24
CA LEU A 145 -8.61 11.43 3.66
C LEU A 145 -10.00 10.78 3.56
N LYS A 146 -10.57 10.79 2.36
CA LYS A 146 -11.87 10.20 2.04
C LYS A 146 -11.68 8.82 1.42
N GLN A 147 -12.73 8.00 1.45
CA GLN A 147 -12.69 6.62 0.96
C GLN A 147 -12.20 6.53 -0.49
N LEU A 148 -12.67 7.40 -1.38
CA LEU A 148 -12.24 7.39 -2.78
C LEU A 148 -10.74 7.70 -2.93
N LYS A 149 -10.21 8.62 -2.13
CA LYS A 149 -8.77 8.93 -2.13
C LYS A 149 -7.96 7.74 -1.62
N ILE A 150 -8.42 7.08 -0.55
CA ILE A 150 -7.76 5.88 -0.01
C ILE A 150 -7.85 4.70 -1.00
N LEU A 151 -8.96 4.58 -1.74
CA LEU A 151 -9.07 3.58 -2.82
C LEU A 151 -8.09 3.88 -3.96
N ALA A 152 -7.94 5.13 -4.37
CA ALA A 152 -6.96 5.53 -5.37
C ALA A 152 -5.53 5.21 -4.90
N PHE A 153 -5.22 5.51 -3.65
CA PHE A 153 -3.94 5.14 -3.03
C PHE A 153 -3.70 3.62 -3.02
N ASP A 154 -4.73 2.82 -2.66
CA ASP A 154 -4.64 1.35 -2.71
C ASP A 154 -4.36 0.84 -4.14
N ASN A 155 -4.98 1.45 -5.16
CA ASN A 155 -4.75 1.07 -6.55
C ASN A 155 -3.31 1.35 -6.98
N ILE A 156 -2.73 2.50 -6.63
CA ILE A 156 -1.32 2.81 -6.89
C ILE A 156 -0.41 1.77 -6.23
N LEU A 157 -0.61 1.48 -4.94
CA LEU A 157 0.19 0.47 -4.23
C LEU A 157 0.06 -0.94 -4.83
N ARG A 158 -1.09 -1.27 -5.38
CA ARG A 158 -1.32 -2.58 -6.06
C ARG A 158 -0.64 -2.63 -7.43
N GLN A 159 -0.67 -1.53 -8.17
CA GLN A 159 -0.01 -1.41 -9.48
C GLN A 159 1.50 -1.62 -9.38
N HIS A 160 2.09 -1.17 -8.27
CA HIS A 160 3.51 -1.30 -8.00
C HIS A 160 3.87 -2.44 -7.03
N HIS A 161 2.98 -3.43 -6.90
CA HIS A 161 3.23 -4.59 -6.03
C HIS A 161 4.53 -5.32 -6.42
N GLY A 162 5.37 -5.59 -5.44
CA GLY A 162 6.66 -6.28 -5.64
C GLY A 162 7.83 -5.37 -6.03
N LYS A 163 7.58 -4.09 -6.31
CA LYS A 163 8.63 -3.09 -6.51
C LYS A 163 9.11 -2.50 -5.18
N LYS A 164 10.32 -1.96 -5.18
CA LYS A 164 10.79 -1.10 -4.09
C LYS A 164 10.20 0.29 -4.27
N ILE A 165 9.46 0.76 -3.30
CA ILE A 165 8.76 2.05 -3.37
C ILE A 165 9.21 3.01 -2.27
N ALA A 166 9.29 4.29 -2.61
CA ALA A 166 9.35 5.36 -1.64
C ALA A 166 8.02 6.12 -1.66
N VAL A 167 7.34 6.17 -0.51
CA VAL A 167 6.09 6.92 -0.35
C VAL A 167 6.35 8.10 0.55
N HIS A 168 6.05 9.31 0.11
CA HIS A 168 6.36 10.48 0.91
C HIS A 168 5.24 11.54 0.94
N CYS A 169 5.40 12.43 1.88
CA CYS A 169 4.69 13.70 1.99
C CYS A 169 5.60 14.70 2.73
N GLY A 170 5.09 15.78 3.31
CA GLY A 170 5.94 16.73 4.06
C GLY A 170 6.68 16.12 5.26
N SER A 171 6.14 15.09 5.91
CA SER A 171 6.71 14.53 7.17
C SER A 171 6.33 13.06 7.42
N GLY A 172 5.89 12.30 6.42
CA GLY A 172 5.39 10.93 6.60
C GLY A 172 3.97 10.82 7.18
N ASN A 173 3.48 11.85 7.87
CA ASN A 173 2.24 11.79 8.63
C ASN A 173 0.98 11.49 7.77
N ARG A 174 0.86 12.10 6.57
CA ARG A 174 -0.23 11.81 5.61
C ARG A 174 -0.12 10.41 5.03
N VAL A 175 1.10 9.93 4.81
CA VAL A 175 1.35 8.55 4.38
C VAL A 175 0.85 7.58 5.43
N GLY A 176 1.27 7.75 6.68
CA GLY A 176 0.82 6.90 7.79
C GLY A 176 -0.70 6.92 7.97
N ALA A 177 -1.34 8.10 7.82
CA ALA A 177 -2.79 8.22 7.86
C ALA A 177 -3.48 7.43 6.73
N ALA A 178 -2.98 7.56 5.50
CA ALA A 178 -3.52 6.82 4.35
C ALA A 178 -3.36 5.30 4.52
N ILE A 179 -2.22 4.85 5.03
CA ILE A 179 -1.95 3.42 5.32
C ILE A 179 -2.88 2.89 6.41
N ALA A 180 -3.08 3.63 7.50
CA ALA A 180 -4.01 3.21 8.57
C ALA A 180 -5.45 3.08 8.06
N LEU A 181 -5.94 4.09 7.34
CA LEU A 181 -7.28 4.08 6.77
C LEU A 181 -7.45 2.96 5.73
N ARG A 182 -6.44 2.74 4.88
CA ARG A 182 -6.41 1.60 3.96
C ARG A 182 -6.52 0.27 4.70
N ALA A 183 -5.76 0.10 5.78
CA ALA A 183 -5.78 -1.13 6.57
C ALA A 183 -7.14 -1.40 7.20
N GLY A 184 -7.77 -0.39 7.81
CA GLY A 184 -9.09 -0.52 8.41
C GLY A 184 -10.21 -0.60 7.38
N TRP A 185 -10.26 0.31 6.42
CA TRP A 185 -11.40 0.46 5.52
C TRP A 185 -11.42 -0.55 4.37
N LEU A 186 -10.26 -0.83 3.79
CA LEU A 186 -10.17 -1.66 2.59
C LEU A 186 -9.68 -3.09 2.87
N ARG A 187 -8.96 -3.28 3.97
CA ARG A 187 -8.41 -4.59 4.34
C ARG A 187 -9.08 -5.22 5.56
N GLY A 188 -10.08 -4.55 6.15
CA GLY A 188 -10.85 -5.06 7.28
C GLY A 188 -10.02 -5.36 8.53
N ARG A 189 -8.89 -4.67 8.70
CA ARG A 189 -8.05 -4.87 9.89
C ARG A 189 -8.71 -4.23 11.11
N LYS A 190 -8.50 -4.84 12.28
CA LYS A 190 -8.94 -4.27 13.55
C LYS A 190 -8.30 -2.89 13.76
N MET A 191 -8.98 -2.05 14.53
CA MET A 191 -8.55 -0.67 14.81
C MET A 191 -7.08 -0.60 15.25
N ASP A 192 -6.71 -1.38 16.27
CA ASP A 192 -5.35 -1.36 16.83
C ASP A 192 -4.29 -1.70 15.78
N THR A 193 -4.54 -2.75 14.99
CA THR A 193 -3.65 -3.14 13.89
C THR A 193 -3.57 -2.08 12.79
N ALA A 194 -4.68 -1.41 12.50
CA ALA A 194 -4.69 -0.34 11.51
C ALA A 194 -3.89 0.88 11.99
N MET A 195 -4.06 1.27 13.24
CA MET A 195 -3.34 2.38 13.87
C MET A 195 -1.83 2.07 13.96
N GLU A 196 -1.47 0.86 14.39
CA GLU A 196 -0.07 0.43 14.47
C GLU A 196 0.63 0.48 13.10
N ARG A 197 -0.05 -0.01 12.04
CA ARG A 197 0.46 0.14 10.67
C ARG A 197 0.64 1.59 10.26
N GLY A 198 -0.29 2.46 10.64
CA GLY A 198 -0.13 3.89 10.42
C GLY A 198 1.12 4.45 11.08
N ARG A 199 1.34 4.11 12.35
CA ARG A 199 2.50 4.57 13.13
C ARG A 199 3.82 4.09 12.53
N SER A 200 3.91 2.82 12.13
CA SER A 200 5.10 2.29 11.46
C SER A 200 5.40 2.97 10.11
N HIS A 201 4.42 3.68 9.54
CA HIS A 201 4.54 4.46 8.31
C HIS A 201 4.52 5.99 8.56
N GLY A 202 4.83 6.43 9.78
CA GLY A 202 4.99 7.85 10.09
C GLY A 202 3.72 8.60 10.53
N LEU A 203 2.63 7.90 10.88
CA LEU A 203 1.45 8.53 11.47
C LEU A 203 1.80 9.12 12.82
N THR A 204 1.49 10.40 13.02
CA THR A 204 1.75 11.17 14.24
C THR A 204 0.57 12.12 14.51
N LYS A 205 0.63 13.34 14.01
CA LYS A 205 -0.35 14.42 14.28
C LYS A 205 -1.78 14.12 13.82
N LEU A 206 -1.97 13.19 12.89
CA LEU A 206 -3.29 12.79 12.37
C LEU A 206 -3.88 11.56 13.08
N GLU A 207 -3.27 11.06 14.16
CA GLU A 207 -3.75 9.87 14.87
C GLU A 207 -5.19 9.99 15.33
N ASP A 208 -5.55 11.08 16.00
CA ASP A 208 -6.91 11.30 16.51
C ASP A 208 -7.94 11.35 15.38
N GLU A 209 -7.59 11.98 14.27
CA GLU A 209 -8.47 12.07 13.11
C GLU A 209 -8.68 10.71 12.45
N VAL A 210 -7.60 9.96 12.27
CA VAL A 210 -7.64 8.59 11.72
C VAL A 210 -8.47 7.68 12.62
N PHE A 211 -8.23 7.74 13.93
CA PHE A 211 -8.98 6.97 14.92
C PHE A 211 -10.48 7.25 14.81
N LYS A 212 -10.89 8.52 14.81
CA LYS A 212 -12.31 8.92 14.67
C LYS A 212 -12.92 8.37 13.37
N ARG A 213 -12.19 8.42 12.27
CA ARG A 213 -12.66 7.93 10.97
C ARG A 213 -12.81 6.41 10.93
N LEU A 214 -11.94 5.69 11.61
CA LEU A 214 -12.02 4.23 11.72
C LEU A 214 -13.18 3.75 12.62
N LEU A 215 -13.66 4.60 13.54
CA LEU A 215 -14.83 4.29 14.39
C LEU A 215 -16.16 4.33 13.62
N VAL A 216 -16.22 5.06 12.50
CA VAL A 216 -17.46 5.18 11.73
C VAL A 216 -17.65 3.91 10.89
N PRO A 217 -18.72 3.11 11.11
CA PRO A 217 -19.05 1.97 10.27
C PRO A 217 -19.28 2.41 8.82
N ARG A 218 -18.90 1.56 7.87
CA ARG A 218 -19.06 1.79 6.43
C ARG A 218 -19.88 0.70 5.80
#